data_20e52497442f42943f20777707489bf3
#
_entry.id   20e52497442f42943f20777707489bf3
#
_cell.length_a   1.000
_cell.length_b   1.000
_cell.length_c   1.000
_cell.angle_alpha   90.00
_cell.angle_beta   90.00
_cell.angle_gamma   90.00
#
_symmetry.space_group_name_H-M   'P 1'
#
loop_
_entity.id
_entity.type
_entity.pdbx_description
1 polymer ?
#
loop_
_entity_poly.entity_id
_entity_poly.type
_entity_poly.pdbx_seq_one_letter_code
_entity_poly.pdbx_strand_id
1 'polypeptide(L)'
;MKAVILAGGLGTRISEETTTKPKPMVEIGGKPILWHIMKLYGAHGINDFVVCCGYKGFVIKEYFANYFLHMSDVTFDMQNNDMQVHHRYAEPWKVTLVDTGEQTMTGGRLRRVRRYVDDEEAFCFTYGDGVADVDISAQIAFHKSHGKLATVTAVQPPGRY
;
A
#
# COMPACT_ATOMS: atom_id res chain seq x y z
N MET A 1 -8.63 -1.10 -12.68
CA MET A 1 -8.45 -2.13 -11.61
C MET A 1 -7.68 -1.50 -10.47
N LYS A 2 -8.11 -1.72 -9.24
CA LYS A 2 -7.51 -1.19 -8.02
C LYS A 2 -6.80 -2.29 -7.23
N ALA A 3 -5.86 -1.91 -6.38
CA ALA A 3 -5.27 -2.80 -5.39
C ALA A 3 -5.62 -2.34 -3.97
N VAL A 4 -6.19 -3.24 -3.17
CA VAL A 4 -6.48 -3.03 -1.75
C VAL A 4 -5.33 -3.59 -0.93
N ILE A 5 -4.74 -2.76 -0.07
CA ILE A 5 -3.58 -3.12 0.75
C ILE A 5 -3.95 -3.06 2.24
N LEU A 6 -3.76 -4.15 2.94
CA LEU A 6 -3.98 -4.22 4.39
C LEU A 6 -2.78 -3.67 5.16
N ALA A 7 -2.93 -2.50 5.77
CA ALA A 7 -1.87 -1.79 6.48
C ALA A 7 -2.25 -1.43 7.93
N GLY A 8 -3.27 -2.06 8.50
CA GLY A 8 -3.81 -1.68 9.80
C GLY A 8 -3.52 -2.64 10.98
N GLY A 9 -2.69 -3.67 10.77
CA GLY A 9 -2.35 -4.65 11.81
C GLY A 9 -1.42 -4.09 12.90
N LEU A 10 -1.47 -4.67 14.10
CA LEU A 10 -0.67 -4.25 15.27
C LEU A 10 0.83 -4.56 15.15
N GLY A 11 1.25 -5.45 14.25
CA GLY A 11 2.66 -5.75 13.99
C GLY A 11 3.42 -6.43 15.13
N THR A 12 2.75 -7.18 16.00
CA THR A 12 3.27 -7.72 17.27
C THR A 12 4.50 -8.63 17.16
N ARG A 13 4.82 -9.16 15.97
CA ARG A 13 5.96 -10.07 15.74
C ARG A 13 7.31 -9.36 15.54
N ILE A 14 7.31 -8.06 15.27
CA ILE A 14 8.52 -7.23 15.11
C ILE A 14 8.39 -6.05 16.06
N SER A 15 8.43 -6.33 17.37
CA SER A 15 8.08 -5.36 18.42
C SER A 15 9.04 -4.16 18.48
N GLU A 16 10.30 -4.34 18.18
CA GLU A 16 11.32 -3.28 18.30
C GLU A 16 11.08 -2.14 17.29
N GLU A 17 10.81 -2.45 16.03
CA GLU A 17 10.55 -1.47 14.96
C GLU A 17 9.12 -0.90 14.99
N THR A 18 8.15 -1.70 15.42
CA THR A 18 6.73 -1.31 15.39
C THR A 18 6.28 -0.46 16.57
N THR A 19 7.18 -0.19 17.54
CA THR A 19 6.91 0.77 18.62
C THR A 19 6.76 2.21 18.13
N THR A 20 7.40 2.58 17.04
CA THR A 20 7.39 3.95 16.50
C THR A 20 6.53 4.08 15.25
N LYS A 21 6.54 3.10 14.36
CA LYS A 21 5.81 3.13 13.07
C LYS A 21 5.08 1.79 12.80
N PRO A 22 3.98 1.78 12.02
CA PRO A 22 3.30 0.53 11.67
C PRO A 22 4.18 -0.30 10.71
N LYS A 23 4.05 -1.62 10.74
CA LYS A 23 4.89 -2.55 9.97
C LYS A 23 5.02 -2.20 8.47
N PRO A 24 3.96 -1.78 7.75
CA PRO A 24 4.09 -1.36 6.36
C PRO A 24 5.00 -0.15 6.12
N MET A 25 5.34 0.59 7.18
CA MET A 25 6.22 1.76 7.15
C MET A 25 7.66 1.47 7.58
N VAL A 26 7.99 0.21 7.87
CA VAL A 26 9.39 -0.22 8.04
C VAL A 26 10.12 -0.07 6.71
N GLU A 27 11.31 0.52 6.75
CA GLU A 27 12.04 0.91 5.55
C GLU A 27 13.03 -0.17 5.11
N ILE A 28 13.10 -0.35 3.81
CA ILE A 28 14.09 -1.16 3.11
C ILE A 28 14.70 -0.26 2.03
N GLY A 29 16.02 -0.03 2.09
CA GLY A 29 16.68 0.86 1.14
C GLY A 29 16.14 2.30 1.15
N GLY A 30 15.73 2.81 2.32
CA GLY A 30 15.22 4.18 2.48
C GLY A 30 13.77 4.40 1.98
N LYS A 31 13.04 3.32 1.68
CA LYS A 31 11.61 3.37 1.31
C LYS A 31 10.80 2.38 2.13
N PRO A 32 9.57 2.75 2.55
CA PRO A 32 8.70 1.83 3.28
C PRO A 32 8.38 0.55 2.49
N ILE A 33 8.15 -0.57 3.19
CA ILE A 33 7.67 -1.82 2.54
C ILE A 33 6.41 -1.54 1.71
N LEU A 34 5.50 -0.72 2.21
CA LEU A 34 4.28 -0.31 1.49
C LEU A 34 4.62 0.31 0.13
N TRP A 35 5.67 1.16 0.05
CA TRP A 35 6.13 1.75 -1.20
C TRP A 35 6.59 0.66 -2.19
N HIS A 36 7.35 -0.33 -1.73
CA HIS A 36 7.83 -1.44 -2.58
C HIS A 36 6.67 -2.28 -3.12
N ILE A 37 5.66 -2.55 -2.30
CA ILE A 37 4.45 -3.25 -2.73
C ILE A 37 3.75 -2.46 -3.84
N MET A 38 3.53 -1.16 -3.63
CA MET A 38 2.89 -0.30 -4.62
C MET A 38 3.72 -0.19 -5.90
N LYS A 39 5.06 -0.20 -5.81
CA LYS A 39 5.97 -0.20 -6.95
C LYS A 39 5.84 -1.49 -7.77
N LEU A 40 5.73 -2.64 -7.09
CA LEU A 40 5.50 -3.93 -7.73
C LEU A 40 4.16 -3.92 -8.52
N TYR A 41 3.07 -3.48 -7.90
CA TYR A 41 1.78 -3.37 -8.60
C TYR A 41 1.82 -2.35 -9.75
N GLY A 42 2.50 -1.21 -9.55
CA GLY A 42 2.68 -0.18 -10.57
C GLY A 42 3.43 -0.68 -11.80
N ALA A 43 4.41 -1.57 -11.63
CA ALA A 43 5.13 -2.21 -12.74
C ALA A 43 4.21 -3.08 -13.62
N HIS A 44 3.08 -3.54 -13.08
CA HIS A 44 2.04 -4.26 -13.80
C HIS A 44 0.83 -3.38 -14.19
N GLY A 45 1.00 -2.04 -14.17
CA GLY A 45 -0.01 -1.08 -14.62
C GLY A 45 -1.12 -0.76 -13.60
N ILE A 46 -1.00 -1.21 -12.34
CA ILE A 46 -1.96 -0.91 -11.28
C ILE A 46 -1.43 0.25 -10.45
N ASN A 47 -2.04 1.43 -10.64
CA ASN A 47 -1.63 2.69 -10.02
C ASN A 47 -2.73 3.31 -9.12
N ASP A 48 -3.85 2.65 -8.90
CA ASP A 48 -4.92 3.09 -8.00
C ASP A 48 -4.97 2.15 -6.77
N PHE A 49 -4.69 2.69 -5.60
CA PHE A 49 -4.52 1.95 -4.36
C PHE A 49 -5.52 2.39 -3.29
N VAL A 50 -6.09 1.42 -2.60
CA VAL A 50 -6.90 1.64 -1.40
C VAL A 50 -6.20 0.99 -0.22
N VAL A 51 -5.67 1.79 0.69
CA VAL A 51 -4.90 1.33 1.84
C VAL A 51 -5.78 1.31 3.08
N CYS A 52 -5.97 0.12 3.66
CA CYS A 52 -6.72 -0.08 4.89
C CYS A 52 -5.85 0.26 6.10
N CYS A 53 -5.93 1.49 6.59
CA CYS A 53 -5.22 1.95 7.77
C CYS A 53 -5.89 1.47 9.06
N GLY A 54 -5.13 1.43 10.15
CA GLY A 54 -5.58 1.08 11.49
C GLY A 54 -4.52 1.54 12.50
N TYR A 55 -3.86 0.62 13.18
CA TYR A 55 -2.80 0.95 14.12
C TYR A 55 -1.78 1.92 13.50
N LYS A 56 -1.57 3.05 14.17
CA LYS A 56 -0.68 4.14 13.69
C LYS A 56 -0.91 4.56 12.23
N GLY A 57 -2.15 4.47 11.74
CA GLY A 57 -2.50 4.86 10.37
C GLY A 57 -2.17 6.31 10.03
N PHE A 58 -2.01 7.18 11.04
CA PHE A 58 -1.57 8.56 10.87
C PHE A 58 -0.19 8.64 10.23
N VAL A 59 0.75 7.77 10.61
CA VAL A 59 2.12 7.73 10.04
C VAL A 59 2.08 7.48 8.52
N ILE A 60 1.16 6.60 8.08
CA ILE A 60 0.96 6.35 6.65
C ILE A 60 0.40 7.59 5.95
N LYS A 61 -0.58 8.26 6.58
CA LYS A 61 -1.18 9.49 6.03
C LYS A 61 -0.16 10.62 5.92
N GLU A 62 0.66 10.81 6.95
CA GLU A 62 1.73 11.81 6.98
C GLU A 62 2.78 11.56 5.88
N TYR A 63 3.18 10.31 5.69
CA TYR A 63 4.09 9.94 4.60
C TYR A 63 3.57 10.36 3.23
N PHE A 64 2.31 10.05 2.91
CA PHE A 64 1.73 10.40 1.61
C PHE A 64 1.39 11.90 1.50
N ALA A 65 1.02 12.55 2.59
CA ALA A 65 0.81 14.00 2.60
C ALA A 65 2.08 14.78 2.26
N ASN A 66 3.24 14.28 2.68
CA ASN A 66 4.54 14.89 2.43
C ASN A 66 5.29 14.26 1.26
N TYR A 67 4.67 13.34 0.51
CA TYR A 67 5.34 12.53 -0.51
C TYR A 67 6.03 13.38 -1.57
N PHE A 68 5.36 14.44 -2.07
CA PHE A 68 5.94 15.34 -3.07
C PHE A 68 7.17 16.09 -2.55
N LEU A 69 7.18 16.48 -1.29
CA LEU A 69 8.34 17.15 -0.69
C LEU A 69 9.55 16.21 -0.65
N HIS A 70 9.33 14.92 -0.35
CA HIS A 70 10.40 13.92 -0.30
C HIS A 70 10.89 13.48 -1.69
N MET A 71 10.07 13.66 -2.72
CA MET A 71 10.34 13.20 -4.07
C MET A 71 10.61 14.33 -5.06
N SER A 72 10.89 15.55 -4.56
CA SER A 72 11.05 16.73 -5.41
C SER A 72 12.14 17.63 -4.88
N ASP A 73 12.77 18.38 -5.79
CA ASP A 73 13.60 19.52 -5.41
C ASP A 73 12.68 20.71 -5.10
N VAL A 74 12.85 21.31 -3.94
CA VAL A 74 11.97 22.37 -3.42
C VAL A 74 12.76 23.56 -2.94
N THR A 75 12.31 24.76 -3.29
CA THR A 75 12.77 26.02 -2.69
C THR A 75 11.69 26.58 -1.78
N PHE A 76 12.05 26.86 -0.54
CA PHE A 76 11.21 27.58 0.41
C PHE A 76 11.69 29.02 0.52
N ASP A 77 10.85 29.97 0.11
CA ASP A 77 11.06 31.39 0.38
C ASP A 77 10.38 31.76 1.70
N MET A 78 11.17 31.76 2.77
CA MET A 78 10.67 32.02 4.12
C MET A 78 10.21 33.46 4.31
N GLN A 79 10.74 34.42 3.54
CA GLN A 79 10.36 35.82 3.62
C GLN A 79 8.95 36.04 3.06
N ASN A 80 8.66 35.41 1.92
CA ASN A 80 7.39 35.59 1.21
C ASN A 80 6.38 34.48 1.55
N ASN A 81 6.77 33.49 2.38
CA ASN A 81 5.98 32.30 2.72
C ASN A 81 5.50 31.57 1.46
N ASP A 82 6.40 31.36 0.50
CA ASP A 82 6.16 30.71 -0.78
C ASP A 82 6.96 29.41 -0.92
N MET A 83 6.46 28.47 -1.70
CA MET A 83 7.10 27.19 -1.96
C MET A 83 7.07 26.90 -3.47
N GLN A 84 8.24 26.65 -4.03
CA GLN A 84 8.42 26.27 -5.43
C GLN A 84 8.93 24.86 -5.55
N VAL A 85 8.18 24.01 -6.25
CA VAL A 85 8.56 22.62 -6.55
C VAL A 85 9.17 22.58 -7.96
N HIS A 86 10.45 22.16 -8.07
CA HIS A 86 11.18 22.18 -9.33
C HIS A 86 11.03 20.88 -10.12
N HIS A 87 11.63 19.79 -9.65
CA HIS A 87 11.53 18.49 -10.28
C HIS A 87 10.59 17.57 -9.51
N ARG A 88 9.73 16.85 -10.24
CA ARG A 88 8.74 15.94 -9.67
C ARG A 88 9.10 14.52 -10.09
N TYR A 89 9.58 13.74 -9.14
CA TYR A 89 9.92 12.33 -9.33
C TYR A 89 8.89 11.38 -8.72
N ALA A 90 7.72 11.91 -8.35
CA ALA A 90 6.65 11.12 -7.74
C ALA A 90 6.05 10.13 -8.75
N GLU A 91 5.77 8.93 -8.29
CA GLU A 91 5.07 7.91 -9.06
C GLU A 91 3.64 8.36 -9.40
N PRO A 92 3.06 7.87 -10.52
CA PRO A 92 1.73 8.26 -10.97
C PRO A 92 0.62 7.54 -10.18
N TRP A 93 0.77 7.47 -8.86
CA TRP A 93 -0.16 6.74 -8.01
C TRP A 93 -1.33 7.61 -7.56
N LYS A 94 -2.51 6.99 -7.52
CA LYS A 94 -3.67 7.47 -6.79
C LYS A 94 -3.82 6.64 -5.53
N VAL A 95 -3.78 7.27 -4.37
CA VAL A 95 -3.76 6.58 -3.08
C VAL A 95 -4.92 7.05 -2.20
N THR A 96 -5.80 6.12 -1.86
CA THR A 96 -6.90 6.37 -0.92
C THR A 96 -6.58 5.70 0.41
N LEU A 97 -6.41 6.50 1.46
CA LEU A 97 -6.07 6.04 2.81
C LEU A 97 -7.33 6.03 3.67
N VAL A 98 -7.80 4.83 4.03
CA VAL A 98 -9.05 4.64 4.76
C VAL A 98 -8.77 4.18 6.18
N ASP A 99 -9.27 4.90 7.17
CA ASP A 99 -9.27 4.38 8.53
C ASP A 99 -10.31 3.26 8.64
N THR A 100 -9.80 2.06 8.85
CA THR A 100 -10.62 0.85 8.99
C THR A 100 -10.73 0.37 10.43
N GLY A 101 -10.26 1.19 11.39
CA GLY A 101 -10.28 0.89 12.82
C GLY A 101 -9.13 -0.02 13.26
N GLU A 102 -8.64 0.21 14.46
CA GLU A 102 -7.45 -0.46 14.99
C GLU A 102 -7.69 -1.97 15.22
N GLN A 103 -8.80 -2.32 15.85
CA GLN A 103 -9.15 -3.70 16.23
C GLN A 103 -9.85 -4.50 15.12
N THR A 104 -9.96 -3.92 13.91
CA THR A 104 -10.70 -4.55 12.83
C THR A 104 -9.88 -5.65 12.16
N MET A 105 -10.46 -6.84 12.03
CA MET A 105 -9.87 -7.98 11.34
C MET A 105 -9.96 -7.84 9.82
N THR A 106 -9.22 -8.68 9.09
CA THR A 106 -9.04 -8.66 7.63
C THR A 106 -10.35 -8.47 6.84
N GLY A 107 -11.33 -9.34 7.03
CA GLY A 107 -12.62 -9.25 6.33
C GLY A 107 -13.42 -7.99 6.69
N GLY A 108 -13.32 -7.54 7.95
CA GLY A 108 -13.92 -6.30 8.40
C GLY A 108 -13.32 -5.07 7.72
N ARG A 109 -11.99 -5.05 7.52
CA ARG A 109 -11.32 -3.96 6.78
C ARG A 109 -11.77 -3.93 5.33
N LEU A 110 -11.82 -5.07 4.68
CA LEU A 110 -12.28 -5.18 3.29
C LEU A 110 -13.73 -4.67 3.16
N ARG A 111 -14.62 -5.04 4.08
CA ARG A 111 -16.00 -4.54 4.11
C ARG A 111 -16.08 -3.01 4.24
N ARG A 112 -15.20 -2.41 5.06
CA ARG A 112 -15.20 -0.95 5.29
C ARG A 112 -14.69 -0.14 4.09
N VAL A 113 -13.89 -0.74 3.22
CA VAL A 113 -13.43 -0.10 1.98
C VAL A 113 -14.27 -0.42 0.76
N ARG A 114 -15.36 -1.18 0.90
CA ARG A 114 -16.23 -1.63 -0.19
C ARG A 114 -16.58 -0.50 -1.16
N ARG A 115 -17.01 0.66 -0.66
CA ARG A 115 -17.42 1.82 -1.46
C ARG A 115 -16.33 2.36 -2.40
N TYR A 116 -15.08 1.96 -2.23
CA TYR A 116 -13.96 2.37 -3.07
C TYR A 116 -13.59 1.34 -4.14
N VAL A 117 -14.25 0.16 -4.12
CA VAL A 117 -13.94 -0.95 -5.01
C VAL A 117 -15.19 -1.61 -5.62
N ASP A 118 -16.40 -1.22 -5.22
CA ASP A 118 -17.65 -1.84 -5.70
C ASP A 118 -18.03 -1.42 -7.13
N ASP A 119 -17.32 -0.45 -7.71
CA ASP A 119 -17.36 -0.07 -9.12
C ASP A 119 -16.42 -0.92 -10.01
N GLU A 120 -15.58 -1.75 -9.42
CA GLU A 120 -14.61 -2.59 -10.12
C GLU A 120 -15.16 -4.01 -10.35
N GLU A 121 -14.99 -4.55 -11.55
CA GLU A 121 -15.30 -5.95 -11.85
C GLU A 121 -14.49 -6.93 -10.97
N ALA A 122 -13.21 -6.59 -10.76
CA ALA A 122 -12.30 -7.29 -9.89
C ALA A 122 -11.25 -6.32 -9.35
N PHE A 123 -10.68 -6.62 -8.20
CA PHE A 123 -9.58 -5.86 -7.60
C PHE A 123 -8.52 -6.81 -7.02
N CYS A 124 -7.29 -6.34 -6.95
CA CYS A 124 -6.23 -7.05 -6.28
C CYS A 124 -6.29 -6.81 -4.76
N PHE A 125 -5.89 -7.81 -3.98
CA PHE A 125 -5.92 -7.73 -2.52
C PHE A 125 -4.64 -8.32 -1.95
N THR A 126 -3.93 -7.55 -1.10
CA THR A 126 -2.66 -7.98 -0.52
C THR A 126 -2.44 -7.45 0.90
N TYR A 127 -1.50 -8.07 1.62
CA TYR A 127 -1.00 -7.56 2.88
C TYR A 127 0.05 -6.48 2.65
N GLY A 128 0.15 -5.51 3.57
CA GLY A 128 1.05 -4.37 3.49
C GLY A 128 2.44 -4.61 4.11
N ASP A 129 2.82 -5.86 4.37
CA ASP A 129 4.03 -6.20 5.14
C ASP A 129 4.91 -7.26 4.49
N GLY A 130 4.68 -7.58 3.23
CA GLY A 130 5.49 -8.52 2.48
C GLY A 130 5.52 -8.23 0.99
N VAL A 131 6.67 -8.47 0.37
CA VAL A 131 6.91 -8.40 -1.08
C VAL A 131 7.20 -9.80 -1.58
N ALA A 132 6.77 -10.10 -2.80
CA ALA A 132 7.02 -11.37 -3.45
C ALA A 132 7.32 -11.14 -4.94
N ASP A 133 8.13 -12.02 -5.52
CA ASP A 133 8.39 -12.06 -6.96
C ASP A 133 7.25 -12.82 -7.65
N VAL A 134 6.16 -12.11 -7.89
CA VAL A 134 4.93 -12.68 -8.47
C VAL A 134 4.52 -11.88 -9.69
N ASP A 135 4.26 -12.56 -10.80
CA ASP A 135 3.68 -11.95 -12.00
C ASP A 135 2.19 -11.63 -11.78
N ILE A 136 1.92 -10.40 -11.36
CA ILE A 136 0.55 -9.90 -11.09
C ILE A 136 -0.28 -9.89 -12.36
N SER A 137 0.31 -9.60 -13.52
CA SER A 137 -0.40 -9.61 -14.81
C SER A 137 -0.88 -11.02 -15.16
N ALA A 138 -0.03 -12.03 -14.98
CA ALA A 138 -0.41 -13.44 -15.19
C ALA A 138 -1.49 -13.88 -14.19
N GLN A 139 -1.43 -13.45 -12.92
CA GLN A 139 -2.47 -13.75 -11.93
C GLN A 139 -3.83 -13.16 -12.32
N ILE A 140 -3.86 -11.92 -12.81
CA ILE A 140 -5.09 -11.27 -13.25
C ILE A 140 -5.65 -11.98 -14.49
N ALA A 141 -4.81 -12.35 -15.45
CA ALA A 141 -5.22 -13.10 -16.63
C ALA A 141 -5.81 -14.46 -16.22
N PHE A 142 -5.17 -15.17 -15.30
CA PHE A 142 -5.67 -16.43 -14.76
C PHE A 142 -7.01 -16.25 -14.04
N HIS A 143 -7.14 -15.22 -13.18
CA HIS A 143 -8.42 -14.92 -12.52
C HIS A 143 -9.56 -14.74 -13.52
N LYS A 144 -9.34 -13.98 -14.57
CA LYS A 144 -10.35 -13.74 -15.62
C LYS A 144 -10.71 -15.00 -16.42
N SER A 145 -9.76 -15.93 -16.56
CA SER A 145 -9.95 -17.14 -17.41
C SER A 145 -10.88 -18.18 -16.80
N HIS A 146 -11.00 -18.26 -15.48
CA HIS A 146 -11.75 -19.35 -14.83
C HIS A 146 -13.11 -18.94 -14.29
N GLY A 147 -13.48 -17.65 -14.29
CA GLY A 147 -14.79 -17.13 -13.88
C GLY A 147 -15.17 -17.38 -12.42
N LYS A 148 -14.20 -17.64 -11.53
CA LYS A 148 -14.44 -17.79 -10.09
C LYS A 148 -14.41 -16.46 -9.37
N LEU A 149 -15.03 -16.39 -8.18
CA LEU A 149 -15.12 -15.16 -7.39
C LEU A 149 -13.80 -14.72 -6.76
N ALA A 150 -12.85 -15.64 -6.57
CA ALA A 150 -11.55 -15.32 -5.98
C ALA A 150 -10.43 -16.22 -6.53
N THR A 151 -9.24 -15.66 -6.58
CA THR A 151 -7.98 -16.35 -6.88
C THR A 151 -7.00 -16.07 -5.75
N VAL A 152 -6.36 -17.12 -5.25
CA VAL A 152 -5.36 -17.02 -4.17
C VAL A 152 -4.02 -17.51 -4.70
N THR A 153 -2.97 -16.72 -4.47
CA THR A 153 -1.60 -17.17 -4.71
C THR A 153 -1.17 -18.13 -3.61
N ALA A 154 -0.84 -19.33 -3.99
CA ALA A 154 -0.28 -20.34 -3.10
C ALA A 154 1.18 -20.57 -3.45
N VAL A 155 2.04 -20.63 -2.45
CA VAL A 155 3.46 -20.94 -2.58
C VAL A 155 3.82 -22.06 -1.61
N GLN A 156 4.76 -22.92 -2.01
CA GLN A 156 5.35 -23.87 -1.09
C GLN A 156 6.35 -23.11 -0.21
N PRO A 157 6.14 -23.01 1.10
CA PRO A 157 7.11 -22.34 1.95
C PRO A 157 8.45 -23.07 1.89
N PRO A 158 9.59 -22.36 1.86
CA PRO A 158 10.88 -22.99 2.05
C PRO A 158 10.82 -23.71 3.39
N GLY A 159 11.20 -25.01 3.40
CA GLY A 159 11.18 -25.84 4.60
C GLY A 159 11.97 -25.15 5.71
N ARG A 160 11.27 -24.41 6.54
CA ARG A 160 11.76 -23.95 7.82
C ARG A 160 11.18 -24.85 8.86
N TYR A 161 12.09 -25.53 9.56
CA TYR A 161 11.81 -26.36 10.74
C TYR A 161 11.42 -27.80 10.41
#